data_6ac5316244cc2e8876d49637a6bc4d4c
#
_entry.id   6ac5316244cc2e8876d49637a6bc4d4c
#
_cell.length_a   1.000
_cell.length_b   1.000
_cell.length_c   1.000
_cell.angle_alpha   90.00
_cell.angle_beta   90.00
_cell.angle_gamma   90.00
#
_symmetry.space_group_name_H-M   'P 1'
#
loop_
_entity.id
_entity.type
_entity.pdbx_description
1 polymer ?
#
loop_
_entity_poly.entity_id
_entity_poly.type
_entity_poly.pdbx_seq_one_letter_code
_entity_poly.pdbx_strand_id
1 'polypeptide(L)'
;TSIRINKQILKQAKELGLNISKICENALKIYITRLQGVNTEIASGSGAGRSSSMVGHRPDATEGSPSFGVSCVVQGVSVEWDGFERYLEARYENERTRRDRFNYARKFADVLLEDNYRRLFQFSEDKRSHILRALSALAKYLGVYEDFRKKIKAYGLTWSGRNGDDRIIARLTKVVDPNEVFEWIKEVKRANPDFEDFMDLMAFSGLRLVEAVRCYNLIIGLAREGRLSEYYNEENGCLEHYKFKELFIRSSKKAFISFLPKELIDRIAKNQRTLTVGQIQSRIKRQPMKSRFSDIREAHATFMTKYLRPSEIDFLHGRVSSSIFMRNYFNPALI
;
A
#
# COMPACT_ATOMS: atom_id res chain seq x y z
N THR A 1 -38.77 -17.42 -16.56
CA THR A 1 -38.26 -18.22 -15.41
C THR A 1 -38.35 -17.35 -14.15
N SER A 2 -39.18 -17.71 -13.19
CA SER A 2 -39.30 -16.96 -11.93
C SER A 2 -38.38 -17.58 -10.87
N ILE A 3 -37.56 -16.75 -10.22
CA ILE A 3 -36.73 -17.17 -9.10
C ILE A 3 -37.57 -17.04 -7.83
N ARG A 4 -37.76 -18.16 -7.11
CA ARG A 4 -38.43 -18.16 -5.81
C ARG A 4 -37.40 -17.85 -4.70
N ILE A 5 -37.53 -16.68 -4.08
CA ILE A 5 -36.72 -16.29 -2.92
C ILE A 5 -37.55 -16.56 -1.66
N ASN A 6 -36.90 -17.02 -0.61
CA ASN A 6 -37.53 -17.22 0.70
C ASN A 6 -38.15 -15.90 1.19
N LYS A 7 -39.43 -15.96 1.62
CA LYS A 7 -40.18 -14.77 2.03
C LYS A 7 -39.51 -13.98 3.16
N GLN A 8 -38.83 -14.67 4.07
CA GLN A 8 -38.15 -14.06 5.19
C GLN A 8 -36.92 -13.29 4.77
N ILE A 9 -36.12 -13.85 3.83
CA ILE A 9 -34.96 -13.19 3.21
C ILE A 9 -35.41 -11.98 2.39
N LEU A 10 -36.55 -12.12 1.66
CA LEU A 10 -37.11 -11.03 0.87
C LEU A 10 -37.55 -9.86 1.74
N LYS A 11 -38.15 -10.15 2.91
CA LYS A 11 -38.57 -9.14 3.88
C LYS A 11 -37.37 -8.40 4.46
N GLN A 12 -36.37 -9.14 4.94
CA GLN A 12 -35.11 -8.55 5.46
C GLN A 12 -34.38 -7.70 4.41
N ALA A 13 -34.31 -8.18 3.18
CA ALA A 13 -33.67 -7.41 2.10
C ALA A 13 -34.38 -6.10 1.79
N LYS A 14 -35.73 -6.08 1.85
CA LYS A 14 -36.53 -4.86 1.69
C LYS A 14 -36.35 -3.90 2.88
N GLU A 15 -36.35 -4.40 4.10
CA GLU A 15 -36.08 -3.61 5.31
C GLU A 15 -34.69 -2.95 5.26
N LEU A 16 -33.72 -3.61 4.66
CA LEU A 16 -32.36 -3.11 4.44
C LEU A 16 -32.23 -2.22 3.21
N GLY A 17 -33.31 -1.89 2.48
CA GLY A 17 -33.28 -1.04 1.27
C GLY A 17 -32.48 -1.63 0.11
N LEU A 18 -32.32 -2.97 0.05
CA LEU A 18 -31.50 -3.62 -0.97
C LEU A 18 -32.28 -3.75 -2.29
N ASN A 19 -31.64 -3.40 -3.40
CA ASN A 19 -32.18 -3.66 -4.75
C ASN A 19 -31.97 -5.14 -5.12
N ILE A 20 -32.96 -5.97 -4.79
CA ILE A 20 -32.91 -7.42 -4.95
C ILE A 20 -32.70 -7.82 -6.40
N SER A 21 -33.35 -7.14 -7.36
CA SER A 21 -33.19 -7.43 -8.79
C SER A 21 -31.74 -7.25 -9.24
N LYS A 22 -31.11 -6.18 -8.82
CA LYS A 22 -29.71 -5.88 -9.17
C LYS A 22 -28.72 -6.84 -8.50
N ILE A 23 -29.01 -7.27 -7.29
CA ILE A 23 -28.21 -8.28 -6.57
C ILE A 23 -28.31 -9.63 -7.28
N CYS A 24 -29.53 -10.07 -7.64
CA CYS A 24 -29.73 -11.32 -8.36
C CYS A 24 -29.06 -11.28 -9.76
N GLU A 25 -29.15 -10.17 -10.47
CA GLU A 25 -28.49 -9.99 -11.77
C GLU A 25 -26.97 -10.11 -11.66
N ASN A 26 -26.37 -9.44 -10.68
CA ASN A 26 -24.93 -9.51 -10.46
C ASN A 26 -24.47 -10.91 -10.03
N ALA A 27 -25.23 -11.59 -9.17
CA ALA A 27 -24.94 -12.96 -8.77
C ALA A 27 -24.99 -13.91 -9.98
N LEU A 28 -25.99 -13.77 -10.84
CA LEU A 28 -26.10 -14.56 -12.07
C LEU A 28 -24.95 -14.29 -13.04
N LYS A 29 -24.56 -13.04 -13.24
CA LYS A 29 -23.39 -12.69 -14.08
C LYS A 29 -22.10 -13.36 -13.57
N ILE A 30 -21.86 -13.30 -12.29
CA ILE A 30 -20.68 -13.96 -11.67
C ILE A 30 -20.73 -15.47 -11.89
N TYR A 31 -21.90 -16.08 -11.74
CA TYR A 31 -22.07 -17.53 -11.90
C TYR A 31 -21.88 -17.97 -13.35
N ILE A 32 -22.45 -17.23 -14.30
CA ILE A 32 -22.30 -17.47 -15.74
C ILE A 32 -20.82 -17.37 -16.15
N THR A 33 -20.12 -16.34 -15.72
CA THR A 33 -18.69 -16.17 -16.00
C THR A 33 -17.84 -17.34 -15.48
N ARG A 34 -18.17 -17.83 -14.27
CA ARG A 34 -17.51 -19.01 -13.71
C ARG A 34 -17.77 -20.29 -14.49
N LEU A 35 -19.02 -20.50 -14.93
CA LEU A 35 -19.39 -21.68 -15.75
C LEU A 35 -18.73 -21.64 -17.13
N GLN A 36 -18.63 -20.46 -17.74
CA GLN A 36 -17.95 -20.29 -19.03
C GLN A 36 -16.43 -20.52 -18.92
N GLY A 37 -15.81 -20.10 -17.81
CA GLY A 37 -14.40 -20.39 -17.54
C GLY A 37 -14.11 -21.90 -17.36
N VAL A 38 -14.99 -22.61 -16.66
CA VAL A 38 -14.87 -24.07 -16.48
C VAL A 38 -15.04 -24.82 -17.81
N ASN A 39 -15.93 -24.37 -18.70
CA ASN A 39 -16.12 -24.97 -20.01
C ASN A 39 -14.92 -24.78 -20.96
N THR A 40 -14.16 -23.69 -20.80
CA THR A 40 -12.92 -23.46 -21.57
C THR A 40 -11.79 -24.36 -21.10
N GLU A 41 -11.71 -24.70 -19.82
CA GLU A 41 -10.71 -25.64 -19.31
C GLU A 41 -11.01 -27.10 -19.69
N ILE A 42 -12.28 -27.49 -19.77
CA ILE A 42 -12.68 -28.86 -20.19
C ILE A 42 -12.51 -29.04 -21.71
N ALA A 43 -12.67 -28.00 -22.52
CA ALA A 43 -12.48 -28.05 -23.97
C ALA A 43 -11.01 -28.08 -24.41
N SER A 44 -10.07 -27.67 -23.56
CA SER A 44 -8.62 -27.67 -23.82
C SER A 44 -7.91 -28.96 -23.40
N GLY A 45 -8.64 -29.95 -22.87
CA GLY A 45 -8.09 -31.19 -22.30
C GLY A 45 -8.10 -32.44 -23.21
N SER A 46 -8.43 -32.35 -24.51
CA SER A 46 -8.39 -33.49 -25.39
C SER A 46 -7.86 -33.16 -26.77
N GLY A 47 -6.56 -33.43 -26.99
CA GLY A 47 -5.97 -33.30 -28.32
C GLY A 47 -4.45 -33.42 -28.30
N ALA A 48 -3.96 -34.65 -28.09
CA ALA A 48 -2.58 -34.97 -28.34
C ALA A 48 -2.30 -35.07 -29.85
N GLY A 49 -1.19 -34.48 -30.27
CA GLY A 49 -0.40 -35.00 -31.41
C GLY A 49 -0.36 -34.14 -32.65
N ARG A 50 0.73 -33.58 -32.92
CA ARG A 50 1.69 -33.81 -34.01
C ARG A 50 2.48 -32.56 -34.35
N SER A 51 3.79 -32.76 -34.27
CA SER A 51 4.83 -31.96 -34.85
C SER A 51 4.58 -31.58 -36.31
N SER A 52 4.85 -30.34 -36.65
CA SER A 52 5.39 -29.99 -37.95
C SER A 52 6.20 -28.69 -37.82
N SER A 53 7.48 -28.88 -38.07
CA SER A 53 8.46 -27.87 -38.37
C SER A 53 8.03 -27.09 -39.63
N MET A 54 8.02 -25.78 -39.58
CA MET A 54 8.27 -24.95 -40.76
C MET A 54 9.06 -23.70 -40.38
N VAL A 55 10.21 -23.70 -40.96
CA VAL A 55 11.21 -22.67 -41.15
C VAL A 55 10.58 -21.46 -41.87
N GLY A 56 11.01 -20.29 -41.47
CA GLY A 56 11.23 -19.18 -42.41
C GLY A 56 10.19 -18.11 -42.42
N HIS A 57 10.48 -16.96 -41.92
CA HIS A 57 10.86 -15.76 -42.68
C HIS A 57 10.92 -14.56 -41.71
N ARG A 58 12.11 -14.05 -41.55
CA ARG A 58 12.30 -12.66 -41.19
C ARG A 58 11.88 -11.81 -42.39
N PRO A 59 11.12 -10.76 -42.20
CA PRO A 59 11.19 -9.62 -43.11
C PRO A 59 12.24 -8.64 -42.60
N ASP A 60 13.11 -8.26 -43.49
CA ASP A 60 14.10 -7.22 -43.35
C ASP A 60 13.50 -5.89 -42.90
N ALA A 61 14.26 -5.23 -42.05
CA ALA A 61 14.08 -3.85 -41.70
C ALA A 61 14.48 -2.96 -42.89
N THR A 62 13.50 -2.25 -43.43
CA THR A 62 13.80 -1.00 -44.12
C THR A 62 12.64 -0.03 -43.99
N GLU A 63 13.03 1.13 -43.46
CA GLU A 63 12.50 2.45 -43.76
C GLU A 63 11.14 2.86 -43.18
N GLY A 64 11.22 3.91 -42.38
CA GLY A 64 10.09 4.73 -41.99
C GLY A 64 10.14 5.26 -40.57
N SER A 65 11.28 5.84 -40.17
CA SER A 65 11.23 6.75 -39.02
C SER A 65 10.39 7.96 -39.40
N PRO A 66 9.26 8.20 -38.72
CA PRO A 66 8.61 9.49 -38.89
C PRO A 66 9.52 10.53 -38.25
N SER A 67 10.09 11.35 -39.09
CA SER A 67 10.77 12.60 -38.74
C SER A 67 9.70 13.52 -38.14
N PHE A 68 9.46 13.44 -36.85
CA PHE A 68 8.79 14.49 -36.12
C PHE A 68 9.84 15.57 -35.83
N GLY A 69 10.00 16.47 -36.76
CA GLY A 69 10.63 17.75 -36.55
C GLY A 69 9.82 18.59 -35.58
N VAL A 70 10.11 18.47 -34.29
CA VAL A 70 10.01 19.54 -33.32
C VAL A 70 11.18 19.36 -32.40
N SER A 71 12.32 19.91 -32.85
CA SER A 71 13.48 20.14 -32.02
C SER A 71 13.13 21.25 -31.02
N CYS A 72 12.64 20.89 -29.85
CA CYS A 72 12.81 21.67 -28.65
C CYS A 72 13.88 21.00 -27.81
N VAL A 73 15.09 21.10 -28.31
CA VAL A 73 16.31 20.93 -27.52
C VAL A 73 16.30 22.08 -26.53
N VAL A 74 16.04 21.82 -25.27
CA VAL A 74 16.33 22.74 -24.17
C VAL A 74 17.83 22.63 -23.93
N GLN A 75 18.63 23.00 -24.96
CA GLN A 75 20.07 23.15 -24.85
C GLN A 75 20.33 24.45 -24.09
N GLY A 76 20.96 24.32 -22.92
CA GLY A 76 21.44 25.45 -22.13
C GLY A 76 20.63 25.87 -20.92
N VAL A 77 19.61 25.11 -20.52
CA VAL A 77 18.90 25.39 -19.25
C VAL A 77 19.67 24.78 -18.09
N SER A 78 20.43 25.60 -17.40
CA SER A 78 20.92 25.23 -16.07
C SER A 78 19.76 25.28 -15.09
N VAL A 79 19.52 24.18 -14.35
CA VAL A 79 18.48 24.15 -13.32
C VAL A 79 18.96 24.94 -12.11
N GLU A 80 18.22 25.97 -11.74
CA GLU A 80 18.42 26.66 -10.47
C GLU A 80 17.84 25.82 -9.34
N TRP A 81 18.70 25.04 -8.69
CA TRP A 81 18.27 24.03 -7.69
C TRP A 81 17.68 24.66 -6.43
N ASP A 82 18.18 25.80 -5.98
CA ASP A 82 17.66 26.49 -4.80
C ASP A 82 16.24 27.06 -5.06
N GLY A 83 16.00 27.55 -6.27
CA GLY A 83 14.66 27.96 -6.71
C GLY A 83 13.71 26.77 -6.81
N PHE A 84 14.18 25.62 -7.28
CA PHE A 84 13.38 24.40 -7.32
C PHE A 84 13.06 23.87 -5.92
N GLU A 85 13.98 23.95 -4.97
CA GLU A 85 13.73 23.57 -3.58
C GLU A 85 12.63 24.42 -2.94
N ARG A 86 12.72 25.76 -3.09
CA ARG A 86 11.65 26.69 -2.65
C ARG A 86 10.30 26.40 -3.32
N TYR A 87 10.32 26.07 -4.62
CA TYR A 87 9.11 25.65 -5.34
C TYR A 87 8.47 24.40 -4.74
N LEU A 88 9.28 23.41 -4.32
CA LEU A 88 8.80 22.20 -3.66
C LEU A 88 8.24 22.49 -2.27
N GLU A 89 8.86 23.41 -1.51
CA GLU A 89 8.40 23.84 -0.18
C GLU A 89 7.02 24.48 -0.23
N ALA A 90 6.79 25.35 -1.21
CA ALA A 90 5.49 25.99 -1.40
C ALA A 90 4.38 24.99 -1.79
N ARG A 91 4.72 23.81 -2.31
CA ARG A 91 3.77 22.87 -2.92
C ARG A 91 3.51 21.60 -2.13
N TYR A 92 4.45 21.21 -1.30
CA TYR A 92 4.37 19.94 -0.54
C TYR A 92 4.66 20.17 0.94
N GLU A 93 3.70 19.95 1.78
CA GLU A 93 3.83 20.08 3.24
C GLU A 93 4.82 19.05 3.83
N ASN A 94 4.83 17.83 3.27
CA ASN A 94 5.62 16.73 3.82
C ASN A 94 7.09 16.83 3.38
N GLU A 95 7.97 17.07 4.34
CA GLU A 95 9.43 17.20 4.16
C GLU A 95 10.05 15.99 3.43
N ARG A 96 9.67 14.76 3.80
CA ARG A 96 10.18 13.56 3.14
C ARG A 96 9.81 13.55 1.65
N THR A 97 8.59 13.96 1.32
CA THR A 97 8.15 14.05 -0.09
C THR A 97 8.94 15.10 -0.85
N ARG A 98 9.25 16.26 -0.24
CA ARG A 98 10.08 17.31 -0.83
C ARG A 98 11.48 16.78 -1.13
N ARG A 99 12.14 16.20 -0.12
CA ARG A 99 13.47 15.62 -0.22
C ARG A 99 13.55 14.51 -1.27
N ASP A 100 12.59 13.58 -1.27
CA ASP A 100 12.55 12.51 -2.27
C ASP A 100 12.39 13.07 -3.68
N ARG A 101 11.51 14.06 -3.89
CA ARG A 101 11.34 14.71 -5.20
C ARG A 101 12.58 15.48 -5.63
N PHE A 102 13.19 16.24 -4.74
CA PHE A 102 14.42 16.96 -5.01
C PHE A 102 15.55 16.03 -5.43
N ASN A 103 15.80 15.00 -4.63
CA ASN A 103 16.88 14.03 -4.88
C ASN A 103 16.68 13.26 -6.19
N TYR A 104 15.44 12.79 -6.46
CA TYR A 104 15.16 12.12 -7.73
C TYR A 104 15.23 13.08 -8.92
N ALA A 105 14.72 14.29 -8.81
CA ALA A 105 14.81 15.28 -9.88
C ALA A 105 16.27 15.60 -10.20
N ARG A 106 17.10 15.90 -9.19
CA ARG A 106 18.52 16.18 -9.35
C ARG A 106 19.30 15.02 -9.98
N LYS A 107 18.99 13.77 -9.54
CA LYS A 107 19.68 12.57 -10.04
C LYS A 107 19.30 12.21 -11.48
N PHE A 108 18.12 12.57 -11.93
CA PHE A 108 17.54 12.17 -13.21
C PHE A 108 17.16 13.38 -14.09
N ALA A 109 17.76 14.55 -13.84
CA ALA A 109 17.52 15.74 -14.62
C ALA A 109 17.86 15.54 -16.10
N ASP A 110 18.89 14.75 -16.40
CA ASP A 110 19.32 14.35 -17.73
C ASP A 110 18.19 13.76 -18.58
N VAL A 111 17.27 13.01 -17.97
CA VAL A 111 16.09 12.45 -18.66
C VAL A 111 15.22 13.54 -19.27
N LEU A 112 15.06 14.66 -18.56
CA LEU A 112 14.24 15.79 -19.01
C LEU A 112 15.03 16.76 -19.91
N LEU A 113 16.30 17.04 -19.55
CA LEU A 113 17.11 18.05 -20.21
C LEU A 113 17.77 17.54 -21.51
N GLU A 114 18.15 16.26 -21.52
CA GLU A 114 18.84 15.61 -22.63
C GLU A 114 17.96 14.65 -23.44
N ASP A 115 16.66 14.62 -23.15
CA ASP A 115 15.68 13.74 -23.80
C ASP A 115 15.95 12.23 -23.63
N ASN A 116 16.62 11.83 -22.56
CA ASN A 116 17.05 10.45 -22.33
C ASN A 116 15.99 9.57 -21.64
N TYR A 117 14.74 9.55 -22.16
CA TYR A 117 13.64 8.79 -21.57
C TYR A 117 13.84 7.28 -21.60
N ARG A 118 14.64 6.75 -22.55
CA ARG A 118 14.94 5.31 -22.65
C ARG A 118 15.63 4.76 -21.40
N ARG A 119 16.41 5.58 -20.70
CA ARG A 119 17.04 5.23 -19.43
C ARG A 119 16.05 4.78 -18.36
N LEU A 120 14.81 5.25 -18.43
CA LEU A 120 13.78 4.91 -17.43
C LEU A 120 13.36 3.45 -17.49
N PHE A 121 13.49 2.78 -18.63
CA PHE A 121 13.12 1.36 -18.76
C PHE A 121 14.06 0.41 -18.02
N GLN A 122 15.23 0.86 -17.60
CA GLN A 122 16.17 0.08 -16.79
C GLN A 122 15.71 -0.08 -15.33
N PHE A 123 14.70 0.70 -14.90
CA PHE A 123 14.23 0.70 -13.53
C PHE A 123 12.91 -0.04 -13.39
N SER A 124 12.69 -0.62 -12.19
CA SER A 124 11.39 -1.20 -11.83
C SER A 124 10.28 -0.15 -11.94
N GLU A 125 9.05 -0.58 -12.19
CA GLU A 125 7.88 0.30 -12.33
C GLU A 125 7.70 1.24 -11.13
N ASP A 126 7.87 0.72 -9.91
CA ASP A 126 7.76 1.53 -8.69
C ASP A 126 8.81 2.64 -8.67
N LYS A 127 10.08 2.30 -8.97
CA LYS A 127 11.16 3.29 -9.02
C LYS A 127 10.94 4.30 -10.16
N ARG A 128 10.52 3.82 -11.32
CA ARG A 128 10.16 4.66 -12.47
C ARG A 128 9.06 5.66 -12.11
N SER A 129 8.01 5.20 -11.42
CA SER A 129 6.93 6.06 -10.94
C SER A 129 7.43 7.17 -9.99
N HIS A 130 8.37 6.87 -9.10
CA HIS A 130 8.99 7.90 -8.24
C HIS A 130 9.80 8.91 -9.05
N ILE A 131 10.60 8.44 -10.01
CA ILE A 131 11.38 9.32 -10.90
C ILE A 131 10.45 10.23 -11.70
N LEU A 132 9.42 9.66 -12.35
CA LEU A 132 8.47 10.41 -13.17
C LEU A 132 7.73 11.49 -12.37
N ARG A 133 7.34 11.19 -11.13
CA ARG A 133 6.72 12.19 -10.24
C ARG A 133 7.67 13.33 -9.87
N ALA A 134 8.94 13.03 -9.70
CA ALA A 134 9.96 14.05 -9.42
C ALA A 134 10.22 14.91 -10.67
N LEU A 135 10.41 14.28 -11.82
CA LEU A 135 10.59 14.97 -13.10
C LEU A 135 9.35 15.78 -13.51
N SER A 136 8.14 15.32 -13.16
CA SER A 136 6.92 16.10 -13.33
C SER A 136 6.94 17.41 -12.54
N ALA A 137 7.44 17.38 -11.30
CA ALA A 137 7.58 18.59 -10.51
C ALA A 137 8.63 19.54 -11.11
N LEU A 138 9.77 18.98 -11.54
CA LEU A 138 10.83 19.75 -12.22
C LEU A 138 10.33 20.34 -13.54
N ALA A 139 9.65 19.58 -14.38
CA ALA A 139 9.09 20.04 -15.63
C ALA A 139 8.07 21.19 -15.45
N LYS A 140 7.29 21.13 -14.37
CA LYS A 140 6.37 22.23 -14.00
C LYS A 140 7.12 23.48 -13.55
N TYR A 141 8.20 23.32 -12.78
CA TYR A 141 9.05 24.41 -12.36
C TYR A 141 9.72 25.09 -13.55
N LEU A 142 10.21 24.31 -14.51
CA LEU A 142 10.87 24.81 -15.73
C LEU A 142 9.88 25.29 -16.82
N GLY A 143 8.56 25.16 -16.62
CA GLY A 143 7.55 25.54 -17.62
C GLY A 143 7.41 24.61 -18.82
N VAL A 144 8.08 23.44 -18.82
CA VAL A 144 8.11 22.47 -19.95
C VAL A 144 7.20 21.24 -19.71
N TYR A 145 6.23 21.36 -18.84
CA TYR A 145 5.40 20.21 -18.40
C TYR A 145 4.59 19.58 -19.53
N GLU A 146 4.05 20.35 -20.45
CA GLU A 146 3.23 19.81 -21.54
C GLU A 146 4.08 19.00 -22.53
N ASP A 147 5.29 19.43 -22.83
CA ASP A 147 6.20 18.67 -23.70
C ASP A 147 6.68 17.40 -22.99
N PHE A 148 6.96 17.49 -21.70
CA PHE A 148 7.26 16.32 -20.88
C PHE A 148 6.10 15.30 -20.93
N ARG A 149 4.84 15.74 -20.82
CA ARG A 149 3.68 14.84 -20.95
C ARG A 149 3.59 14.16 -22.31
N LYS A 150 3.79 14.91 -23.39
CA LYS A 150 3.80 14.36 -24.76
C LYS A 150 4.85 13.27 -24.91
N LYS A 151 6.06 13.50 -24.39
CA LYS A 151 7.17 12.54 -24.45
C LYS A 151 6.88 11.29 -23.62
N ILE A 152 6.38 11.44 -22.38
CA ILE A 152 5.96 10.31 -21.56
C ILE A 152 4.98 9.42 -22.32
N LYS A 153 3.97 10.02 -22.98
CA LYS A 153 2.99 9.28 -23.79
C LYS A 153 3.63 8.61 -25.01
N ALA A 154 4.50 9.31 -25.73
CA ALA A 154 5.20 8.78 -26.90
C ALA A 154 6.10 7.58 -26.58
N TYR A 155 6.75 7.58 -25.40
CA TYR A 155 7.54 6.46 -24.92
C TYR A 155 6.71 5.35 -24.23
N GLY A 156 5.38 5.48 -24.17
CA GLY A 156 4.52 4.50 -23.48
C GLY A 156 4.75 4.39 -21.98
N LEU A 157 5.31 5.43 -21.37
CA LEU A 157 5.59 5.46 -19.93
C LEU A 157 4.32 5.80 -19.16
N THR A 158 4.09 5.12 -18.04
CA THR A 158 2.94 5.35 -17.18
C THR A 158 3.37 5.88 -15.81
N TRP A 159 2.53 6.75 -15.24
CA TRP A 159 2.72 7.32 -13.89
C TRP A 159 2.26 6.35 -12.79
N SER A 160 1.39 5.42 -13.15
CA SER A 160 0.85 4.42 -12.24
C SER A 160 1.93 3.39 -11.91
N GLY A 161 2.06 3.06 -10.66
CA GLY A 161 2.70 1.82 -10.27
C GLY A 161 1.83 0.63 -10.70
N ARG A 162 2.20 -0.57 -10.29
CA ARG A 162 1.49 -1.81 -10.61
C ARG A 162 -0.03 -1.66 -10.50
N ASN A 163 -0.73 -2.18 -11.48
CA ASN A 163 -2.18 -2.30 -11.48
C ASN A 163 -2.65 -3.03 -10.20
N GLY A 164 -3.91 -2.81 -9.80
CA GLY A 164 -4.53 -3.51 -8.67
C GLY A 164 -4.47 -5.02 -8.82
N ASP A 165 -4.74 -5.51 -10.02
CA ASP A 165 -4.73 -6.94 -10.36
C ASP A 165 -3.32 -7.53 -10.29
N ASP A 166 -2.30 -6.83 -10.81
CA ASP A 166 -0.89 -7.25 -10.70
C ASP A 166 -0.43 -7.36 -9.24
N ARG A 167 -0.97 -6.51 -8.36
CA ARG A 167 -0.71 -6.61 -6.92
C ARG A 167 -1.35 -7.83 -6.30
N ILE A 168 -2.55 -8.21 -6.75
CA ILE A 168 -3.23 -9.42 -6.31
C ILE A 168 -2.47 -10.64 -6.81
N ILE A 169 -2.11 -10.68 -8.10
CA ILE A 169 -1.31 -11.76 -8.70
C ILE A 169 0.03 -11.91 -7.96
N ALA A 170 0.73 -10.80 -7.69
CA ALA A 170 1.98 -10.83 -6.93
C ALA A 170 1.81 -11.36 -5.49
N ARG A 171 0.62 -11.25 -4.90
CA ARG A 171 0.30 -11.85 -3.60
C ARG A 171 -0.03 -13.34 -3.71
N LEU A 172 -0.66 -13.77 -4.79
CA LEU A 172 -0.91 -15.19 -5.05
C LEU A 172 0.39 -15.98 -5.26
N THR A 173 1.40 -15.31 -5.83
CA THR A 173 2.72 -15.91 -6.07
C THR A 173 3.69 -15.78 -4.89
N LYS A 174 3.43 -14.82 -3.98
CA LYS A 174 4.21 -14.61 -2.75
C LYS A 174 3.36 -15.01 -1.54
N VAL A 175 3.51 -16.23 -1.11
CA VAL A 175 2.90 -16.69 0.15
C VAL A 175 3.69 -16.06 1.30
N VAL A 176 3.01 -15.27 2.12
CA VAL A 176 3.51 -14.85 3.43
C VAL A 176 2.92 -15.84 4.44
N ASP A 177 3.72 -16.81 4.84
CA ASP A 177 3.31 -17.74 5.90
C ASP A 177 3.32 -16.99 7.24
N PRO A 178 2.18 -16.88 7.94
CA PRO A 178 2.14 -16.27 9.26
C PRO A 178 3.10 -16.91 10.26
N ASN A 179 3.34 -18.21 10.17
CA ASN A 179 4.26 -18.91 11.07
C ASN A 179 5.71 -18.48 10.85
N GLU A 180 6.15 -18.30 9.60
CA GLU A 180 7.47 -17.75 9.29
C GLU A 180 7.65 -16.33 9.84
N VAL A 181 6.59 -15.52 9.79
CA VAL A 181 6.60 -14.16 10.35
C VAL A 181 6.73 -14.20 11.86
N PHE A 182 6.01 -15.11 12.54
CA PHE A 182 6.11 -15.25 14.00
C PHE A 182 7.48 -15.78 14.43
N GLU A 183 8.07 -16.73 13.72
CA GLU A 183 9.44 -17.19 13.99
C GLU A 183 10.45 -16.05 13.79
N TRP A 184 10.32 -15.26 12.73
CA TRP A 184 11.15 -14.07 12.54
C TRP A 184 10.99 -13.06 13.68
N ILE A 185 9.77 -12.83 14.19
CA ILE A 185 9.55 -11.97 15.38
C ILE A 185 10.33 -12.51 16.57
N LYS A 186 10.29 -13.83 16.83
CA LYS A 186 11.04 -14.45 17.92
C LYS A 186 12.55 -14.30 17.74
N GLU A 187 13.06 -14.46 16.52
CA GLU A 187 14.48 -14.24 16.18
C GLU A 187 14.90 -12.79 16.47
N VAL A 188 14.08 -11.81 16.06
CA VAL A 188 14.34 -10.38 16.31
C VAL A 188 14.37 -10.08 17.80
N LYS A 189 13.44 -10.63 18.57
CA LYS A 189 13.36 -10.48 20.04
C LYS A 189 14.62 -11.04 20.71
N ARG A 190 15.06 -12.25 20.33
CA ARG A 190 16.28 -12.87 20.88
C ARG A 190 17.53 -12.03 20.58
N ALA A 191 17.64 -11.52 19.36
CA ALA A 191 18.80 -10.75 18.93
C ALA A 191 18.79 -9.29 19.42
N ASN A 192 17.61 -8.77 19.79
CA ASN A 192 17.42 -7.41 20.30
C ASN A 192 16.41 -7.40 21.44
N PRO A 193 16.80 -7.79 22.66
CA PRO A 193 15.91 -7.82 23.81
C PRO A 193 15.23 -6.46 24.09
N ASP A 194 15.92 -5.34 23.82
CA ASP A 194 15.36 -3.98 23.93
C ASP A 194 14.13 -3.73 23.04
N PHE A 195 13.89 -4.59 22.04
CA PHE A 195 12.75 -4.48 21.12
C PHE A 195 11.66 -5.51 21.39
N GLU A 196 11.79 -6.31 22.44
CA GLU A 196 10.83 -7.38 22.71
C GLU A 196 9.41 -6.86 22.80
N ASP A 197 9.14 -5.92 23.70
CA ASP A 197 7.82 -5.32 23.90
C ASP A 197 7.32 -4.58 22.65
N PHE A 198 8.24 -3.97 21.89
CA PHE A 198 7.89 -3.31 20.64
C PHE A 198 7.46 -4.32 19.55
N MET A 199 8.13 -5.46 19.45
CA MET A 199 7.76 -6.51 18.49
C MET A 199 6.43 -7.17 18.89
N ASP A 200 6.17 -7.35 20.19
CA ASP A 200 4.88 -7.81 20.69
C ASP A 200 3.78 -6.80 20.37
N LEU A 201 4.02 -5.50 20.60
CA LEU A 201 3.09 -4.44 20.20
C LEU A 201 2.74 -4.51 18.70
N MET A 202 3.74 -4.69 17.84
CA MET A 202 3.55 -4.82 16.41
C MET A 202 2.70 -6.05 16.04
N ALA A 203 2.98 -7.19 16.68
CA ALA A 203 2.30 -8.45 16.41
C ALA A 203 0.82 -8.40 16.83
N PHE A 204 0.54 -7.89 18.02
CA PHE A 204 -0.83 -7.82 18.56
C PHE A 204 -1.68 -6.73 17.91
N SER A 205 -1.11 -5.58 17.58
CA SER A 205 -1.87 -4.45 17.03
C SER A 205 -2.03 -4.45 15.52
N GLY A 206 -1.14 -5.12 14.78
CA GLY A 206 -1.10 -5.01 13.33
C GLY A 206 -0.86 -3.58 12.82
N LEU A 207 -0.36 -2.65 13.65
CA LEU A 207 -0.08 -1.27 13.27
C LEU A 207 1.04 -1.19 12.23
N ARG A 208 1.08 -0.10 11.45
CA ARG A 208 2.24 0.19 10.61
C ARG A 208 3.42 0.63 11.48
N LEU A 209 4.64 0.35 11.04
CA LEU A 209 5.87 0.65 11.81
C LEU A 209 5.88 2.06 12.42
N VAL A 210 5.53 3.10 11.65
CA VAL A 210 5.50 4.49 12.15
C VAL A 210 4.43 4.70 13.20
N GLU A 211 3.26 4.08 13.04
CA GLU A 211 2.15 4.16 13.99
C GLU A 211 2.48 3.38 15.27
N ALA A 212 3.11 2.21 15.15
CA ALA A 212 3.56 1.43 16.29
C ALA A 212 4.63 2.15 17.13
N VAL A 213 5.60 2.82 16.47
CA VAL A 213 6.61 3.63 17.18
C VAL A 213 5.95 4.78 17.94
N ARG A 214 4.99 5.48 17.33
CA ARG A 214 4.25 6.55 18.01
C ARG A 214 3.44 6.01 19.19
N CYS A 215 2.77 4.88 19.00
CA CYS A 215 2.01 4.19 20.03
C CYS A 215 2.90 3.82 21.22
N TYR A 216 4.01 3.14 20.96
CA TYR A 216 4.98 2.73 21.97
C TYR A 216 5.49 3.91 22.79
N ASN A 217 5.92 4.98 22.11
CA ASN A 217 6.43 6.17 22.77
C ASN A 217 5.36 6.93 23.56
N LEU A 218 4.12 6.95 23.05
CA LEU A 218 3.00 7.58 23.74
C LEU A 218 2.62 6.85 25.03
N ILE A 219 2.63 5.52 25.03
CA ILE A 219 2.41 4.72 26.25
C ILE A 219 3.46 5.10 27.31
N ILE A 220 4.73 5.12 26.94
CA ILE A 220 5.83 5.49 27.87
C ILE A 220 5.65 6.92 28.38
N GLY A 221 5.35 7.87 27.49
CA GLY A 221 5.18 9.28 27.86
C GLY A 221 4.04 9.48 28.85
N LEU A 222 2.86 8.97 28.52
CA LEU A 222 1.68 9.10 29.38
C LEU A 222 1.81 8.33 30.69
N ALA A 223 2.49 7.18 30.71
CA ALA A 223 2.75 6.43 31.94
C ALA A 223 3.63 7.24 32.91
N ARG A 224 4.66 7.94 32.41
CA ARG A 224 5.50 8.83 33.23
C ARG A 224 4.75 10.01 33.83
N GLU A 225 3.73 10.49 33.11
CA GLU A 225 2.87 11.58 33.56
C GLU A 225 1.70 11.09 34.44
N GLY A 226 1.54 9.79 34.66
CA GLY A 226 0.39 9.21 35.37
C GLY A 226 -0.92 9.32 34.61
N ARG A 227 -0.88 9.52 33.30
CA ARG A 227 -2.02 9.81 32.42
C ARG A 227 -2.34 8.67 31.44
N LEU A 228 -1.84 7.48 31.68
CA LEU A 228 -2.00 6.34 30.76
C LEU A 228 -3.46 6.00 30.49
N SER A 229 -4.36 6.21 31.47
CA SER A 229 -5.82 6.00 31.35
C SER A 229 -6.51 6.91 30.33
N GLU A 230 -5.86 8.01 29.92
CA GLU A 230 -6.38 8.85 28.82
C GLU A 230 -6.26 8.18 27.46
N TYR A 231 -5.38 7.19 27.34
CA TYR A 231 -5.08 6.48 26.09
C TYR A 231 -5.43 5.00 26.11
N TYR A 232 -5.20 4.31 27.22
CA TYR A 232 -5.56 2.91 27.40
C TYR A 232 -6.86 2.80 28.16
N ASN A 233 -7.88 2.26 27.51
CA ASN A 233 -9.15 1.92 28.10
C ASN A 233 -9.05 0.50 28.65
N GLU A 234 -8.94 0.37 29.97
CA GLU A 234 -8.75 -0.91 30.65
C GLU A 234 -9.98 -1.79 30.56
N GLU A 235 -11.18 -1.20 30.59
CA GLU A 235 -12.47 -1.93 30.52
C GLU A 235 -12.60 -2.66 29.18
N ASN A 236 -12.21 -2.01 28.08
CA ASN A 236 -12.30 -2.56 26.73
C ASN A 236 -10.99 -3.23 26.26
N GLY A 237 -9.92 -3.18 27.06
CA GLY A 237 -8.60 -3.73 26.71
C GLY A 237 -8.00 -3.10 25.44
N CYS A 238 -8.24 -1.80 25.18
CA CYS A 238 -7.84 -1.17 23.94
C CYS A 238 -7.15 0.19 24.11
N LEU A 239 -6.28 0.50 23.17
CA LEU A 239 -5.70 1.82 22.97
C LEU A 239 -6.60 2.65 22.06
N GLU A 240 -6.97 3.85 22.50
CA GLU A 240 -7.89 4.75 21.82
C GLU A 240 -7.13 5.81 21.01
N HIS A 241 -6.54 5.40 19.89
CA HIS A 241 -5.73 6.24 19.00
C HIS A 241 -6.49 7.49 18.51
N TYR A 242 -7.82 7.39 18.37
CA TYR A 242 -8.65 8.49 17.89
C TYR A 242 -8.63 9.71 18.83
N LYS A 243 -8.25 9.56 20.10
CA LYS A 243 -8.07 10.67 21.05
C LYS A 243 -6.82 11.51 20.72
N PHE A 244 -5.84 10.94 20.03
CA PHE A 244 -4.57 11.58 19.65
C PHE A 244 -4.48 11.72 18.12
N LYS A 245 -5.39 12.52 17.56
CA LYS A 245 -5.62 12.64 16.11
C LYS A 245 -4.38 13.04 15.33
N GLU A 246 -3.57 13.95 15.84
CA GLU A 246 -2.35 14.46 15.19
C GLU A 246 -1.33 13.34 14.95
N LEU A 247 -1.30 12.35 15.83
CA LEU A 247 -0.38 11.23 15.74
C LEU A 247 -0.91 10.12 14.82
N PHE A 248 -2.23 9.85 14.86
CA PHE A 248 -2.79 8.61 14.29
C PHE A 248 -3.77 8.82 13.14
N ILE A 249 -4.36 10.01 12.97
CA ILE A 249 -5.37 10.28 11.94
C ILE A 249 -4.77 11.16 10.85
N ARG A 250 -4.00 10.56 9.94
CA ARG A 250 -3.43 11.26 8.79
C ARG A 250 -4.35 11.12 7.56
N SER A 251 -4.20 11.99 6.57
CA SER A 251 -5.06 12.04 5.37
C SER A 251 -5.28 10.66 4.71
N SER A 252 -4.21 9.90 4.48
CA SER A 252 -4.24 8.61 3.78
C SER A 252 -3.96 7.38 4.65
N LYS A 253 -3.58 7.59 5.91
CA LYS A 253 -3.20 6.51 6.85
C LYS A 253 -3.78 6.82 8.21
N LYS A 254 -4.63 5.94 8.70
CA LYS A 254 -5.36 6.11 9.97
C LYS A 254 -5.14 4.90 10.84
N ALA A 255 -5.19 5.10 12.16
CA ALA A 255 -5.37 4.08 13.17
C ALA A 255 -6.36 4.64 14.19
N PHE A 256 -7.40 3.89 14.52
CA PHE A 256 -8.45 4.37 15.40
C PHE A 256 -8.34 3.74 16.79
N ILE A 257 -8.24 2.43 16.85
CA ILE A 257 -8.10 1.64 18.08
C ILE A 257 -7.12 0.47 17.84
N SER A 258 -6.57 -0.08 18.91
CA SER A 258 -5.83 -1.35 18.89
C SER A 258 -6.09 -2.10 20.20
N PHE A 259 -6.46 -3.36 20.11
CA PHE A 259 -6.63 -4.22 21.27
C PHE A 259 -5.27 -4.78 21.71
N LEU A 260 -4.95 -4.62 22.99
CA LEU A 260 -3.68 -5.08 23.57
C LEU A 260 -3.90 -5.61 24.98
N PRO A 261 -3.23 -6.71 25.34
CA PRO A 261 -3.26 -7.21 26.73
C PRO A 261 -2.69 -6.15 27.70
N LYS A 262 -3.32 -6.05 28.87
CA LYS A 262 -2.86 -5.11 29.92
C LYS A 262 -1.41 -5.38 30.32
N GLU A 263 -1.02 -6.64 30.40
CA GLU A 263 0.32 -7.07 30.76
C GLU A 263 1.40 -6.49 29.82
N LEU A 264 1.06 -6.41 28.51
CA LEU A 264 1.96 -5.80 27.52
C LEU A 264 2.01 -4.29 27.70
N ILE A 265 0.89 -3.64 27.96
CA ILE A 265 0.84 -2.20 28.26
C ILE A 265 1.68 -1.87 29.49
N ASP A 266 1.54 -2.66 30.57
CA ASP A 266 2.27 -2.47 31.81
C ASP A 266 3.78 -2.68 31.63
N ARG A 267 4.21 -3.63 30.78
CA ARG A 267 5.62 -3.81 30.42
C ARG A 267 6.15 -2.63 29.65
N ILE A 268 5.45 -2.15 28.63
CA ILE A 268 5.84 -0.99 27.83
C ILE A 268 5.91 0.27 28.71
N ALA A 269 4.94 0.47 29.60
CA ALA A 269 4.88 1.62 30.51
C ALA A 269 6.10 1.72 31.44
N LYS A 270 6.68 0.59 31.81
CA LYS A 270 7.91 0.52 32.65
C LYS A 270 9.19 0.85 31.89
N ASN A 271 9.14 0.83 30.54
CA ASN A 271 10.31 1.14 29.73
C ASN A 271 10.67 2.62 29.83
N GLN A 272 11.97 2.89 29.96
CA GLN A 272 12.47 4.26 30.03
C GLN A 272 12.90 4.81 28.66
N ARG A 273 13.04 3.95 27.67
CA ARG A 273 13.61 4.32 26.38
C ARG A 273 12.56 4.41 25.30
N THR A 274 12.44 5.57 24.71
CA THR A 274 11.66 5.77 23.48
C THR A 274 12.43 5.25 22.27
N LEU A 275 11.68 4.90 21.23
CA LEU A 275 12.21 4.33 19.99
C LEU A 275 11.99 5.28 18.82
N THR A 276 12.89 5.25 17.83
CA THR A 276 12.72 5.91 16.55
C THR A 276 12.65 4.88 15.42
N VAL A 277 11.94 5.21 14.35
CA VAL A 277 11.86 4.36 13.15
C VAL A 277 13.25 4.05 12.59
N GLY A 278 14.15 5.06 12.59
CA GLY A 278 15.52 4.92 12.10
C GLY A 278 16.34 3.92 12.92
N GLN A 279 16.26 3.97 14.26
CA GLN A 279 16.95 3.03 15.15
C GLN A 279 16.49 1.59 14.88
N ILE A 280 15.17 1.37 14.82
CA ILE A 280 14.61 0.04 14.58
C ILE A 280 15.06 -0.50 13.23
N GLN A 281 14.90 0.30 12.16
CA GLN A 281 15.28 -0.11 10.81
C GLN A 281 16.79 -0.39 10.69
N SER A 282 17.64 0.41 11.33
CA SER A 282 19.08 0.24 11.26
C SER A 282 19.56 -1.00 12.00
N ARG A 283 18.98 -1.31 13.16
CA ARG A 283 19.33 -2.53 13.91
C ARG A 283 18.86 -3.80 13.21
N ILE A 284 17.62 -3.79 12.70
CA ILE A 284 17.06 -4.98 12.05
C ILE A 284 17.73 -5.24 10.69
N LYS A 285 18.12 -4.20 9.94
CA LYS A 285 18.86 -4.37 8.68
C LYS A 285 20.21 -5.09 8.82
N ARG A 286 20.79 -5.09 10.01
CA ARG A 286 22.05 -5.80 10.28
C ARG A 286 21.89 -7.32 10.45
N GLN A 287 20.65 -7.78 10.48
CA GLN A 287 20.33 -9.21 10.63
C GLN A 287 19.85 -9.76 9.28
N PRO A 288 20.00 -11.07 9.02
CA PRO A 288 19.45 -11.70 7.85
C PRO A 288 17.92 -11.64 7.92
N MET A 289 17.33 -10.61 7.33
CA MET A 289 15.89 -10.40 7.35
C MET A 289 15.20 -11.35 6.37
N LYS A 290 14.41 -12.26 6.88
CA LYS A 290 13.48 -13.07 6.07
C LYS A 290 12.15 -12.34 5.84
N SER A 291 11.67 -11.57 6.82
CA SER A 291 10.39 -10.86 6.78
C SER A 291 10.53 -9.35 6.95
N ARG A 292 9.47 -8.61 6.62
CA ARG A 292 9.41 -7.16 6.74
C ARG A 292 8.33 -6.76 7.73
N PHE A 293 8.40 -5.56 8.29
CA PHE A 293 7.35 -5.02 9.17
C PHE A 293 5.95 -5.00 8.52
N SER A 294 5.87 -4.85 7.20
CA SER A 294 4.60 -4.98 6.48
C SER A 294 4.02 -6.39 6.54
N ASP A 295 4.88 -7.40 6.62
CA ASP A 295 4.49 -8.80 6.63
C ASP A 295 3.87 -9.17 8.00
N ILE A 296 4.32 -8.54 9.12
CA ILE A 296 3.66 -8.66 10.43
C ILE A 296 2.18 -8.26 10.34
N ARG A 297 1.92 -7.12 9.70
CA ARG A 297 0.55 -6.62 9.53
C ARG A 297 -0.28 -7.52 8.60
N GLU A 298 0.33 -8.13 7.61
CA GLU A 298 -0.32 -9.09 6.71
C GLU A 298 -0.64 -10.40 7.47
N ALA A 299 0.31 -10.90 8.26
CA ALA A 299 0.11 -12.05 9.15
C ALA A 299 -0.99 -11.80 10.18
N HIS A 300 -0.97 -10.62 10.84
CA HIS A 300 -2.04 -10.21 11.75
C HIS A 300 -3.41 -10.21 11.05
N ALA A 301 -3.53 -9.58 9.86
CA ALA A 301 -4.78 -9.56 9.13
C ALA A 301 -5.27 -10.99 8.81
N THR A 302 -4.37 -11.86 8.33
CA THR A 302 -4.68 -13.26 8.00
C THR A 302 -5.11 -14.04 9.23
N PHE A 303 -4.43 -13.85 10.36
CA PHE A 303 -4.81 -14.51 11.62
C PHE A 303 -6.19 -14.07 12.10
N MET A 304 -6.47 -12.77 12.04
CA MET A 304 -7.74 -12.19 12.49
C MET A 304 -8.94 -12.63 11.65
N THR A 305 -8.77 -13.14 10.42
CA THR A 305 -9.89 -13.68 9.62
C THR A 305 -10.58 -14.86 10.28
N LYS A 306 -9.96 -15.50 11.27
CA LYS A 306 -10.57 -16.58 12.06
C LYS A 306 -11.60 -16.09 13.06
N TYR A 307 -11.54 -14.81 13.42
CA TYR A 307 -12.32 -14.24 14.54
C TYR A 307 -13.17 -13.05 14.12
N LEU A 308 -12.72 -12.29 13.12
CA LEU A 308 -13.28 -11.01 12.72
C LEU A 308 -13.68 -11.01 11.25
N ARG A 309 -14.69 -10.20 10.92
CA ARG A 309 -15.12 -9.95 9.54
C ARG A 309 -14.11 -9.06 8.81
N PRO A 310 -14.00 -9.14 7.48
CA PRO A 310 -13.08 -8.29 6.71
C PRO A 310 -13.23 -6.78 6.98
N SER A 311 -14.47 -6.30 7.20
CA SER A 311 -14.75 -4.89 7.53
C SER A 311 -14.20 -4.46 8.88
N GLU A 312 -14.23 -5.35 9.87
CA GLU A 312 -13.69 -5.11 11.21
C GLU A 312 -12.16 -5.10 11.17
N ILE A 313 -11.56 -6.05 10.45
CA ILE A 313 -10.10 -6.07 10.20
C ILE A 313 -9.67 -4.80 9.48
N ASP A 314 -10.41 -4.36 8.46
CA ASP A 314 -10.11 -3.13 7.74
C ASP A 314 -10.22 -1.90 8.65
N PHE A 315 -11.18 -1.86 9.56
CA PHE A 315 -11.31 -0.80 10.57
C PHE A 315 -10.10 -0.78 11.51
N LEU A 316 -9.73 -1.93 12.13
CA LEU A 316 -8.55 -2.04 13.00
C LEU A 316 -7.27 -1.63 12.27
N HIS A 317 -7.18 -1.97 11.00
CA HIS A 317 -6.07 -1.55 10.14
C HIS A 317 -6.19 -0.12 9.61
N GLY A 318 -7.21 0.65 10.02
CA GLY A 318 -7.42 2.02 9.55
C GLY A 318 -7.61 2.13 8.04
N ARG A 319 -8.15 1.09 7.42
CA ARG A 319 -8.55 1.04 6.01
C ARG A 319 -10.05 1.34 5.90
N VAL A 320 -10.48 2.46 6.47
CA VAL A 320 -11.87 2.90 6.32
C VAL A 320 -12.07 3.26 4.86
N SER A 321 -12.84 2.42 4.17
CA SER A 321 -13.17 2.63 2.76
C SER A 321 -13.97 3.91 2.59
N SER A 322 -13.98 4.47 1.36
CA SER A 322 -14.88 5.57 0.98
C SER A 322 -16.36 5.12 0.91
N SER A 323 -16.65 3.87 1.25
CA SER A 323 -18.00 3.32 1.31
C SER A 323 -18.86 4.17 2.26
N ILE A 324 -20.02 4.56 1.78
CA ILE A 324 -21.05 5.28 2.56
C ILE A 324 -21.40 4.49 3.83
N PHE A 325 -21.49 3.16 3.73
CA PHE A 325 -21.76 2.28 4.87
C PHE A 325 -20.73 2.45 5.98
N MET A 326 -19.43 2.35 5.67
CA MET A 326 -18.35 2.48 6.66
C MET A 326 -18.27 3.85 7.30
N ARG A 327 -18.72 4.90 6.61
CA ARG A 327 -18.67 6.27 7.12
C ARG A 327 -19.86 6.64 7.99
N ASN A 328 -21.05 6.18 7.61
CA ASN A 328 -22.30 6.68 8.16
C ASN A 328 -23.10 5.67 8.97
N TYR A 329 -22.91 4.38 8.71
CA TYR A 329 -23.74 3.30 9.30
C TYR A 329 -22.95 2.29 10.12
N PHE A 330 -21.64 2.20 9.90
CA PHE A 330 -20.82 1.29 10.70
C PHE A 330 -20.52 1.93 12.06
N ASN A 331 -21.02 1.29 13.12
CA ASN A 331 -20.72 1.70 14.48
C ASN A 331 -19.59 0.83 15.05
N PRO A 332 -18.36 1.35 15.13
CA PRO A 332 -17.22 0.58 15.63
C PRO A 332 -17.26 0.33 17.15
N ALA A 333 -18.15 1.01 17.89
CA ALA A 333 -18.33 0.78 19.33
C ALA A 333 -19.09 -0.54 19.63
N LEU A 334 -19.63 -1.20 18.60
CA LEU A 334 -20.35 -2.48 18.73
C LEU A 334 -19.48 -3.69 18.32
N ILE A 335 -18.19 -3.47 18.07
CA ILE A 335 -17.19 -4.52 17.85
C ILE A 335 -16.58 -4.90 19.19
#